data_53a2759a680b489a65d1fbb315f36e95
#
_entry.id   53a2759a680b489a65d1fbb315f36e95
#
_cell.length_a   1.000
_cell.length_b   1.000
_cell.length_c   1.000
_cell.angle_alpha   90.00
_cell.angle_beta   90.00
_cell.angle_gamma   90.00
#
_symmetry.space_group_name_H-M   'P 1'
#
loop_
_entity.id
_entity.type
_entity.pdbx_description
1 polymer ?
#
loop_
_entity_poly.entity_id
_entity_poly.type
_entity_poly.pdbx_seq_one_letter_code
_entity_poly.pdbx_strand_id
1 'polypeptide(L)'
;MIGFGHPVYTVADPRNPIIKEIARSLAEENGSLIHYEIAERIESVMWREKKMFANLDWYSAVAYKEMGIPTNFFTPIFIFSRITGWAGHIIEQRIDNKIIRPTAQYTGVENRTFIPITERK
;
A
#
# COMPACT_ATOMS: atom_id res chain seq x y z
N MET A 1 -1.33 6.84 -13.73
CA MET A 1 -2.06 7.62 -12.69
C MET A 1 -1.58 7.13 -11.33
N ILE A 2 -1.19 8.03 -10.45
CA ILE A 2 -0.75 7.66 -9.10
C ILE A 2 -1.90 7.00 -8.36
N GLY A 3 -1.63 5.97 -7.55
CA GLY A 3 -2.66 5.20 -6.84
C GLY A 3 -3.27 4.03 -7.61
N PHE A 4 -2.89 3.82 -8.88
CA PHE A 4 -3.42 2.73 -9.71
C PHE A 4 -2.31 1.94 -10.39
N GLY A 5 -2.52 0.61 -10.48
CA GLY A 5 -1.55 -0.32 -11.03
C GLY A 5 -0.34 -0.54 -10.11
N HIS A 6 0.50 -1.50 -10.46
CA HIS A 6 1.71 -1.82 -9.70
C HIS A 6 2.76 -2.47 -10.62
N PRO A 7 4.06 -2.23 -10.42
CA PRO A 7 5.10 -2.82 -11.28
C PRO A 7 5.27 -4.33 -11.10
N VAL A 8 4.84 -4.89 -9.96
CA VAL A 8 4.97 -6.32 -9.63
C VAL A 8 3.61 -7.02 -9.63
N TYR A 9 2.62 -6.47 -8.92
CA TYR A 9 1.28 -7.05 -8.91
C TYR A 9 0.56 -6.79 -10.24
N THR A 10 0.02 -7.84 -10.84
CA THR A 10 -0.63 -7.76 -12.16
C THR A 10 -2.15 -7.91 -12.10
N VAL A 11 -2.67 -8.51 -11.05
CA VAL A 11 -4.11 -8.78 -10.88
C VAL A 11 -4.74 -7.81 -9.87
N ALA A 12 -4.15 -7.67 -8.70
CA ALA A 12 -4.60 -6.78 -7.64
C ALA A 12 -3.45 -6.51 -6.66
N ASP A 13 -3.52 -5.41 -5.90
CA ASP A 13 -2.63 -5.18 -4.77
C ASP A 13 -3.26 -5.80 -3.50
N PRO A 14 -2.67 -6.84 -2.91
CA PRO A 14 -3.24 -7.54 -1.74
C PRO A 14 -3.34 -6.67 -0.49
N ARG A 15 -2.67 -5.53 -0.46
CA ARG A 15 -2.72 -4.57 0.65
C ARG A 15 -3.90 -3.62 0.54
N ASN A 16 -4.45 -3.46 -0.68
CA ASN A 16 -5.52 -2.49 -0.94
C ASN A 16 -6.81 -2.78 -0.16
N PRO A 17 -7.32 -4.01 -0.07
CA PRO A 17 -8.53 -4.28 0.72
C PRO A 17 -8.41 -3.88 2.20
N ILE A 18 -7.22 -4.10 2.78
CA ILE A 18 -6.95 -3.79 4.19
C ILE A 18 -6.99 -2.28 4.43
N ILE A 19 -6.26 -1.51 3.65
CA ILE A 19 -6.23 -0.05 3.80
C ILE A 19 -7.56 0.59 3.42
N LYS A 20 -8.30 0.00 2.48
CA LYS A 20 -9.64 0.43 2.10
C LYS A 20 -10.62 0.35 3.28
N GLU A 21 -10.60 -0.75 4.02
CA GLU A 21 -11.42 -0.95 5.20
C GLU A 21 -11.05 0.05 6.31
N ILE A 22 -9.76 0.26 6.56
CA ILE A 22 -9.28 1.26 7.53
C ILE A 22 -9.75 2.67 7.12
N ALA A 23 -9.61 3.03 5.86
CA ALA A 23 -10.04 4.33 5.36
C ALA A 23 -11.55 4.55 5.53
N ARG A 24 -12.34 3.50 5.34
CA ARG A 24 -13.79 3.53 5.57
C ARG A 24 -14.11 3.74 7.05
N SER A 25 -13.52 2.94 7.93
CA SER A 25 -13.75 3.07 9.38
C SER A 25 -13.41 4.46 9.90
N LEU A 26 -12.29 5.04 9.47
CA LEU A 26 -11.91 6.41 9.83
C LEU A 26 -12.90 7.45 9.32
N ALA A 27 -13.41 7.28 8.10
CA ALA A 27 -14.41 8.17 7.53
C ALA A 27 -15.76 8.08 8.29
N GLU A 28 -16.17 6.88 8.69
CA GLU A 28 -17.35 6.66 9.54
C GLU A 28 -17.19 7.30 10.91
N GLU A 29 -16.03 7.15 11.57
CA GLU A 29 -15.72 7.77 12.87
C GLU A 29 -15.74 9.31 12.79
N ASN A 30 -15.28 9.88 11.67
CA ASN A 30 -15.35 11.32 11.42
C ASN A 30 -16.74 11.84 11.01
N GLY A 31 -17.71 10.96 10.83
CA GLY A 31 -19.09 11.31 10.47
C GLY A 31 -19.28 11.77 9.02
N SER A 32 -18.32 11.49 8.12
CA SER A 32 -18.43 11.86 6.71
C SER A 32 -17.71 10.86 5.79
N LEU A 33 -18.47 10.20 4.94
CA LEU A 33 -17.98 9.25 3.94
C LEU A 33 -17.60 9.91 2.59
N ILE A 34 -17.69 11.21 2.45
CA ILE A 34 -17.55 11.91 1.16
C ILE A 34 -16.25 11.54 0.43
N HIS A 35 -15.10 11.63 1.10
CA HIS A 35 -13.82 11.32 0.46
C HIS A 35 -13.69 9.85 0.11
N TYR A 36 -14.20 8.98 0.97
CA TYR A 36 -14.21 7.54 0.72
C TYR A 36 -15.09 7.17 -0.47
N GLU A 37 -16.32 7.70 -0.56
CA GLU A 37 -17.24 7.45 -1.67
C GLU A 37 -16.71 7.99 -3.00
N ILE A 38 -16.07 9.16 -3.00
CA ILE A 38 -15.38 9.70 -4.18
C ILE A 38 -14.27 8.73 -4.63
N ALA A 39 -13.47 8.23 -3.68
CA ALA A 39 -12.39 7.29 -3.98
C ALA A 39 -12.93 5.96 -4.55
N GLU A 40 -14.01 5.41 -3.99
CA GLU A 40 -14.66 4.22 -4.53
C GLU A 40 -15.22 4.44 -5.94
N ARG A 41 -15.81 5.60 -6.17
CA ARG A 41 -16.35 5.92 -7.49
C ARG A 41 -15.23 6.00 -8.53
N ILE A 42 -14.12 6.63 -8.19
CA ILE A 42 -12.95 6.72 -9.09
C ILE A 42 -12.35 5.32 -9.32
N GLU A 43 -12.18 4.50 -8.28
CA GLU A 43 -11.71 3.12 -8.40
C GLU A 43 -12.59 2.33 -9.38
N SER A 44 -13.92 2.41 -9.25
CA SER A 44 -14.87 1.75 -10.13
C SER A 44 -14.73 2.20 -11.59
N VAL A 45 -14.57 3.48 -11.82
CA VAL A 45 -14.36 4.04 -13.16
C VAL A 45 -13.03 3.58 -13.75
N MET A 46 -11.94 3.63 -12.97
CA MET A 46 -10.62 3.20 -13.42
C MET A 46 -10.60 1.71 -13.79
N TRP A 47 -11.27 0.88 -13.01
CA TRP A 47 -11.43 -0.54 -13.35
C TRP A 47 -12.25 -0.73 -14.63
N ARG A 48 -13.37 -0.03 -14.76
CA ARG A 48 -14.24 -0.16 -15.93
C ARG A 48 -13.57 0.29 -17.21
N GLU A 49 -12.96 1.48 -17.21
CA GLU A 49 -12.45 2.15 -18.41
C GLU A 49 -11.01 1.76 -18.76
N LYS A 50 -10.17 1.47 -17.76
CA LYS A 50 -8.74 1.25 -17.95
C LYS A 50 -8.26 -0.13 -17.50
N LYS A 51 -9.11 -0.92 -16.84
CA LYS A 51 -8.74 -2.19 -16.22
C LYS A 51 -7.55 -2.07 -15.26
N MET A 52 -7.47 -0.93 -14.58
CA MET A 52 -6.45 -0.65 -13.59
C MET A 52 -7.04 -0.78 -12.18
N PHE A 53 -6.42 -1.62 -11.36
CA PHE A 53 -6.77 -1.76 -9.95
C PHE A 53 -6.13 -0.66 -9.11
N ALA A 54 -6.78 -0.30 -7.99
CA ALA A 54 -6.20 0.59 -6.99
C ALA A 54 -5.07 -0.12 -6.23
N ASN A 55 -3.95 0.56 -6.06
CA ASN A 55 -2.84 0.08 -5.24
C ASN A 55 -2.94 0.62 -3.80
N LEU A 56 -1.93 0.30 -2.96
CA LEU A 56 -1.88 0.73 -1.57
C LEU A 56 -2.08 2.24 -1.40
N ASP A 57 -1.50 3.06 -2.27
CA ASP A 57 -1.46 4.52 -2.09
C ASP A 57 -2.84 5.16 -2.23
N TRP A 58 -3.77 4.54 -2.99
CA TRP A 58 -5.07 5.11 -3.27
C TRP A 58 -5.90 5.35 -2.01
N TYR A 59 -6.10 4.33 -1.20
CA TYR A 59 -6.86 4.47 0.05
C TYR A 59 -6.01 4.93 1.22
N SER A 60 -4.68 4.81 1.15
CA SER A 60 -3.78 5.47 2.11
C SER A 60 -3.98 6.98 2.11
N ALA A 61 -4.18 7.59 0.93
CA ALA A 61 -4.45 9.02 0.83
C ALA A 61 -5.77 9.41 1.53
N VAL A 62 -6.81 8.59 1.38
CA VAL A 62 -8.08 8.79 2.09
C VAL A 62 -7.89 8.64 3.59
N ALA A 63 -7.24 7.57 4.05
CA ALA A 63 -6.97 7.35 5.47
C ALA A 63 -6.18 8.51 6.09
N TYR A 64 -5.12 8.98 5.44
CA TYR A 64 -4.35 10.13 5.91
C TYR A 64 -5.18 11.41 5.98
N LYS A 65 -6.04 11.62 4.99
CA LYS A 65 -6.97 12.76 4.99
C LYS A 65 -7.92 12.69 6.18
N GLU A 66 -8.50 11.53 6.44
CA GLU A 66 -9.43 11.33 7.57
C GLU A 66 -8.72 11.43 8.94
N MET A 67 -7.44 11.11 9.01
CA MET A 67 -6.59 11.33 10.19
C MET A 67 -6.18 12.80 10.36
N GLY A 68 -6.63 13.72 9.51
CA GLY A 68 -6.28 15.14 9.58
C GLY A 68 -4.85 15.47 9.15
N ILE A 69 -4.17 14.54 8.47
CA ILE A 69 -2.79 14.75 8.00
C ILE A 69 -2.82 15.67 6.76
N PRO A 70 -2.08 16.77 6.77
CA PRO A 70 -1.97 17.64 5.59
C PRO A 70 -1.36 16.92 4.38
N THR A 71 -1.90 17.14 3.19
CA THR A 71 -1.50 16.42 1.96
C THR A 71 0.00 16.53 1.64
N ASN A 72 0.64 17.64 1.98
CA ASN A 72 2.08 17.84 1.80
C ASN A 72 2.95 16.93 2.70
N PHE A 73 2.36 16.27 3.72
CA PHE A 73 3.04 15.30 4.58
C PHE A 73 2.89 13.84 4.12
N PHE A 74 2.09 13.54 3.12
CA PHE A 74 1.87 12.16 2.66
C PHE A 74 3.17 11.50 2.19
N THR A 75 3.95 12.18 1.37
CA THR A 75 5.27 11.69 0.94
C THR A 75 6.29 11.62 2.08
N PRO A 76 6.44 12.65 2.94
CA PRO A 76 7.27 12.55 4.15
C PRO A 76 6.96 11.36 5.04
N ILE A 77 5.68 11.04 5.30
CA ILE A 77 5.29 9.86 6.10
C ILE A 77 5.76 8.56 5.45
N PHE A 78 5.63 8.44 4.13
CA PHE A 78 6.17 7.30 3.41
C PHE A 78 7.68 7.19 3.59
N ILE A 79 8.43 8.29 3.52
CA ILE A 79 9.88 8.31 3.72
C ILE A 79 10.22 7.86 5.14
N PHE A 80 9.54 8.35 6.17
CA PHE A 80 9.76 7.94 7.55
C PHE A 80 9.58 6.43 7.74
N SER A 81 8.55 5.86 7.15
CA SER A 81 8.30 4.41 7.24
C SER A 81 9.33 3.57 6.48
N ARG A 82 9.96 4.13 5.45
CA ARG A 82 10.87 3.43 4.54
C ARG A 82 12.35 3.61 4.91
N ILE A 83 12.72 4.63 5.67
CA ILE A 83 14.13 5.00 5.91
C ILE A 83 14.94 3.88 6.58
N THR A 84 14.32 3.10 7.45
CA THR A 84 14.98 1.95 8.10
C THR A 84 15.34 0.87 7.09
N GLY A 85 14.45 0.58 6.14
CA GLY A 85 14.72 -0.37 5.06
C GLY A 85 15.81 0.13 4.12
N TRP A 86 15.78 1.41 3.76
CA TRP A 86 16.85 2.02 2.95
C TRP A 86 18.19 2.01 3.65
N ALA A 87 18.23 2.31 4.95
CA ALA A 87 19.46 2.26 5.74
C ALA A 87 20.06 0.84 5.75
N GLY A 88 19.23 -0.20 5.95
CA GLY A 88 19.65 -1.59 5.87
C GLY A 88 20.27 -1.91 4.51
N HIS A 89 19.59 -1.58 3.41
CA HIS A 89 20.12 -1.81 2.06
C HIS A 89 21.40 -1.02 1.76
N ILE A 90 21.52 0.21 2.23
CA ILE A 90 22.75 1.01 2.07
C ILE A 90 23.92 0.35 2.81
N ILE A 91 23.69 -0.15 4.03
CA ILE A 91 24.70 -0.84 4.81
C ILE A 91 25.17 -2.11 4.09
N GLU A 92 24.23 -2.96 3.65
CA GLU A 92 24.53 -4.17 2.87
C GLU A 92 25.31 -3.84 1.59
N GLN A 93 24.86 -2.84 0.83
CA GLN A 93 25.56 -2.41 -0.39
C GLN A 93 26.98 -1.95 -0.11
N ARG A 94 27.22 -1.25 1.01
CA ARG A 94 28.57 -0.78 1.37
C ARG A 94 29.50 -1.91 1.81
N ILE A 95 28.95 -2.98 2.35
CA ILE A 95 29.74 -4.18 2.70
C ILE A 95 30.15 -4.95 1.44
N ASP A 96 29.25 -5.17 0.51
CA ASP A 96 29.50 -5.94 -0.72
C ASP A 96 30.04 -5.07 -1.87
N ASN A 97 29.93 -3.78 -1.77
CA ASN A 97 30.30 -2.78 -2.78
C ASN A 97 29.68 -3.00 -4.17
N LYS A 98 28.49 -3.58 -4.22
CA LYS A 98 27.69 -3.79 -5.42
C LYS A 98 26.33 -3.08 -5.30
N ILE A 99 25.85 -2.57 -6.41
CA ILE A 99 24.50 -1.95 -6.44
C ILE A 99 23.44 -3.02 -6.15
N ILE A 100 22.64 -2.78 -5.12
CA ILE A 100 21.50 -3.64 -4.80
C ILE A 100 20.41 -3.42 -5.86
N ARG A 101 20.23 -4.40 -6.72
CA ARG A 101 19.16 -4.48 -7.70
C ARG A 101 18.60 -5.90 -7.72
N PRO A 102 17.85 -6.27 -6.67
CA PRO A 102 17.39 -7.65 -6.55
C PRO A 102 16.41 -7.98 -7.66
N THR A 103 16.68 -9.10 -8.33
CA THR A 103 15.68 -9.88 -9.05
C THR A 103 15.47 -11.14 -8.23
N ALA A 104 14.24 -11.45 -7.87
CA ALA A 104 13.96 -12.61 -7.04
C ALA A 104 12.96 -13.53 -7.73
N GLN A 105 13.28 -14.82 -7.73
CA GLN A 105 12.31 -15.88 -8.02
C GLN A 105 11.84 -16.45 -6.69
N TYR A 106 10.54 -16.41 -6.45
CA TYR A 106 9.98 -17.02 -5.25
C TYR A 106 10.12 -18.55 -5.35
N THR A 107 10.75 -19.14 -4.35
CA THR A 107 10.97 -20.60 -4.25
C THR A 107 10.27 -21.23 -3.04
N GLY A 108 9.46 -20.44 -2.31
CA GLY A 108 8.69 -20.89 -1.17
C GLY A 108 7.40 -21.61 -1.57
N VAL A 109 6.65 -22.02 -0.56
CA VAL A 109 5.35 -22.70 -0.75
C VAL A 109 4.31 -21.68 -1.19
N GLU A 110 3.63 -21.96 -2.31
CA GLU A 110 2.54 -21.15 -2.82
C GLU A 110 1.27 -21.32 -1.98
N ASN A 111 0.40 -20.30 -2.02
CA ASN A 111 -0.93 -20.35 -1.38
C ASN A 111 -0.92 -20.68 0.11
N ARG A 112 0.06 -20.18 0.86
CA ARG A 112 0.09 -20.36 2.31
C ARG A 112 -1.11 -19.71 2.97
N THR A 113 -1.85 -20.50 3.77
CA THR A 113 -2.89 -19.95 4.62
C THR A 113 -2.25 -19.13 5.76
N PHE A 114 -2.79 -17.93 6.01
CA PHE A 114 -2.37 -17.16 7.18
C PHE A 114 -2.84 -17.86 8.45
N ILE A 115 -1.89 -18.19 9.32
CA ILE A 115 -2.16 -18.77 10.63
C ILE A 115 -2.07 -17.66 11.68
N PRO A 116 -3.17 -17.35 12.41
CA PRO A 116 -3.14 -16.38 13.50
C PRO A 116 -2.04 -16.69 14.50
N ILE A 117 -1.49 -15.65 15.15
CA ILE A 117 -0.35 -15.82 16.08
C ILE A 117 -0.67 -16.79 17.23
N THR A 118 -1.92 -16.81 17.66
CA THR A 118 -2.43 -17.69 18.74
C THR A 118 -2.43 -19.18 18.36
N GLU A 119 -2.38 -19.49 17.07
CA GLU A 119 -2.43 -20.86 16.55
C GLU A 119 -1.06 -21.34 16.02
N ARG A 120 -0.04 -20.47 16.06
CA ARG A 120 1.32 -20.84 15.64
C ARG A 120 2.01 -21.65 16.74
N LYS A 121 2.51 -22.82 16.36
CA LYS A 121 3.33 -23.69 17.22
C LYS A 121 4.81 -23.30 17.13
#